data_db3c97cbcde004dd586381d1ce47ca49
#
_entry.id   db3c97cbcde004dd586381d1ce47ca49
#
_cell.length_a   1.000
_cell.length_b   1.000
_cell.length_c   1.000
_cell.angle_alpha   90.00
_cell.angle_beta   90.00
_cell.angle_gamma   90.00
#
_symmetry.space_group_name_H-M   'P 1'
#
loop_
_entity.id
_entity.type
_entity.pdbx_description
1 polymer ?
#
loop_
_entity_poly.entity_id
_entity_poly.type
_entity_poly.pdbx_seq_one_letter_code
_entity_poly.pdbx_strand_id
1 'polypeptide(L)'
;MREMKDSDIEWLGDIPVNWSIRSLKRVLSTSITDGPHETPILYDEGIPFVSAESVKGGIINLDYKRGYISLEDHEIFQRKVSPKKGDIFIVKSGATTGNVGLVITDQVFDIWSPLALVRGDSSAVEQEFLYYQLLSNIFRVQVEQG
;
A
#
# COMPACT_ATOMS: atom_id res chain seq x y z
N MET A 1 8.17 21.30 -11.95
CA MET A 1 6.75 20.98 -11.63
C MET A 1 6.06 20.49 -12.90
N ARG A 2 5.32 19.42 -12.81
CA ARG A 2 4.57 18.92 -13.97
C ARG A 2 3.35 19.80 -14.21
N GLU A 3 3.05 20.05 -15.47
CA GLU A 3 1.79 20.67 -15.83
C GLU A 3 0.64 19.74 -15.44
N MET A 4 -0.45 20.32 -14.99
CA MET A 4 -1.62 19.60 -14.51
C MET A 4 -2.83 19.90 -15.36
N LYS A 5 -3.76 18.97 -15.42
CA LYS A 5 -5.06 19.14 -16.08
C LYS A 5 -6.15 18.61 -15.18
N ASP A 6 -7.38 19.11 -15.36
CA ASP A 6 -8.55 18.58 -14.68
C ASP A 6 -8.80 17.15 -15.15
N SER A 7 -8.95 16.23 -14.22
CA SER A 7 -9.24 14.82 -14.50
C SER A 7 -10.69 14.58 -14.90
N ASP A 8 -11.58 15.57 -14.72
CA ASP A 8 -13.04 15.44 -14.85
C ASP A 8 -13.66 14.46 -13.83
N ILE A 9 -12.87 14.07 -12.82
CA ILE A 9 -13.33 13.27 -11.70
C ILE A 9 -13.19 14.10 -10.44
N GLU A 10 -14.31 14.44 -9.81
CA GLU A 10 -14.38 15.38 -8.69
C GLU A 10 -13.35 15.08 -7.60
N TRP A 11 -13.27 13.83 -7.17
CA TRP A 11 -12.39 13.44 -6.07
C TRP A 11 -10.92 13.35 -6.46
N LEU A 12 -10.62 13.18 -7.75
CA LEU A 12 -9.23 13.05 -8.22
C LEU A 12 -8.62 14.44 -8.47
N GLY A 13 -9.41 15.42 -8.87
CA GLY A 13 -8.92 16.75 -9.17
C GLY A 13 -8.00 16.79 -10.40
N ASP A 14 -6.93 17.55 -10.30
CA ASP A 14 -5.98 17.71 -11.40
C ASP A 14 -4.97 16.56 -11.44
N ILE A 15 -4.61 16.17 -12.64
CA ILE A 15 -3.59 15.17 -12.92
C ILE A 15 -2.57 15.74 -13.90
N PRO A 16 -1.36 15.16 -14.02
CA PRO A 16 -0.40 15.59 -15.03
C PRO A 16 -1.02 15.58 -16.43
N VAL A 17 -0.72 16.59 -17.24
CA VAL A 17 -1.35 16.74 -18.57
C VAL A 17 -1.05 15.60 -19.53
N ASN A 18 0.08 14.92 -19.35
CA ASN A 18 0.44 13.75 -20.14
C ASN A 18 -0.19 12.44 -19.65
N TRP A 19 -1.00 12.51 -18.58
CA TRP A 19 -1.77 11.38 -18.09
C TRP A 19 -3.13 11.32 -18.75
N SER A 20 -3.53 10.14 -19.17
CA SER A 20 -4.92 9.89 -19.55
C SER A 20 -5.70 9.45 -18.32
N ILE A 21 -7.01 9.73 -18.32
CA ILE A 21 -7.89 9.22 -17.28
C ILE A 21 -8.01 7.72 -17.47
N ARG A 22 -7.48 6.97 -16.50
CA ARG A 22 -7.57 5.52 -16.46
C ARG A 22 -7.90 5.08 -15.04
N SER A 23 -8.54 3.95 -14.92
CA SER A 23 -8.64 3.28 -13.64
C SER A 23 -7.24 3.05 -13.08
N LEU A 24 -7.05 3.29 -11.77
CA LEU A 24 -5.80 2.98 -11.09
C LEU A 24 -5.34 1.56 -11.39
N LYS A 25 -6.26 0.63 -11.54
CA LYS A 25 -5.96 -0.78 -11.86
C LYS A 25 -5.14 -0.96 -13.13
N ARG A 26 -5.29 -0.05 -14.11
CA ARG A 26 -4.59 -0.16 -15.40
C ARG A 26 -3.13 0.25 -15.34
N VAL A 27 -2.73 1.02 -14.33
CA VAL A 27 -1.34 1.45 -14.18
C VAL A 27 -0.58 0.61 -13.16
N LEU A 28 -1.22 -0.39 -12.58
CA LEU A 28 -0.61 -1.27 -11.59
C LEU A 28 -0.08 -2.54 -12.22
N SER A 29 1.05 -3.04 -11.72
CA SER A 29 1.62 -4.31 -12.15
C SER A 29 0.82 -5.51 -11.64
N THR A 30 0.11 -5.32 -10.53
CA THR A 30 -0.76 -6.32 -9.94
C THR A 30 -2.07 -5.65 -9.53
N SER A 31 -3.15 -6.43 -9.43
CA SER A 31 -4.39 -5.93 -8.85
C SER A 31 -4.16 -5.51 -7.39
N ILE A 32 -4.91 -4.51 -6.93
CA ILE A 32 -4.87 -4.11 -5.52
C ILE A 32 -5.29 -5.31 -4.68
N THR A 33 -4.44 -5.72 -3.76
CA THR A 33 -4.61 -6.94 -2.96
C THR A 33 -4.28 -6.66 -1.51
N ASP A 34 -5.13 -7.12 -0.62
CA ASP A 34 -4.89 -7.04 0.82
C ASP A 34 -4.25 -8.32 1.37
N GLY A 35 -3.84 -8.27 2.64
CA GLY A 35 -3.35 -9.44 3.35
C GLY A 35 -4.46 -10.40 3.74
N PRO A 36 -4.12 -11.51 4.41
CA PRO A 36 -5.10 -12.46 4.88
C PRO A 36 -6.03 -11.83 5.91
N HIS A 37 -7.29 -12.25 5.93
CA HIS A 37 -8.29 -11.81 6.91
C HIS A 37 -8.23 -12.64 8.19
N GLU A 38 -7.64 -13.83 8.11
CA GLU A 38 -7.45 -14.71 9.26
C GLU A 38 -6.46 -14.09 10.24
N THR A 39 -6.66 -14.31 11.52
CA THR A 39 -5.70 -13.88 12.54
C THR A 39 -4.74 -15.04 12.80
N PRO A 40 -3.46 -14.91 12.43
CA PRO A 40 -2.49 -15.96 12.68
C PRO A 40 -2.11 -16.02 14.16
N ILE A 41 -1.49 -17.13 14.56
CA ILE A 41 -0.82 -17.20 15.84
C ILE A 41 0.44 -16.36 15.78
N LEU A 42 0.63 -15.49 16.78
CA LEU A 42 1.80 -14.62 16.87
C LEU A 42 2.80 -15.20 17.89
N TYR A 43 4.08 -15.07 17.53
CA TYR A 43 5.21 -15.55 18.33
C TYR A 43 6.15 -14.42 18.67
N ASP A 44 7.14 -14.69 19.53
CA ASP A 44 8.17 -13.71 19.91
C ASP A 44 9.30 -13.62 18.88
N GLU A 45 9.37 -14.57 17.97
CA GLU A 45 10.37 -14.59 16.90
C GLU A 45 9.81 -15.28 15.65
N GLY A 46 10.40 -15.02 14.51
CA GLY A 46 9.96 -15.58 13.23
C GLY A 46 9.97 -14.53 12.14
N ILE A 47 8.95 -14.54 11.29
CA ILE A 47 8.78 -13.56 10.21
C ILE A 47 7.92 -12.39 10.72
N PRO A 48 8.40 -11.13 10.61
CA PRO A 48 7.62 -9.97 11.07
C PRO A 48 6.25 -9.92 10.39
N PHE A 49 5.22 -9.64 11.19
CA PHE A 49 3.84 -9.50 10.72
C PHE A 49 3.34 -8.09 11.01
N VAL A 50 2.95 -7.36 9.97
CA VAL A 50 2.63 -5.94 10.06
C VAL A 50 1.18 -5.66 9.72
N SER A 51 0.67 -4.56 10.24
CA SER A 51 -0.68 -4.10 10.02
C SER A 51 -0.71 -2.55 10.01
N ALA A 52 -1.88 -1.97 10.21
CA ALA A 52 -2.07 -0.51 10.16
C ALA A 52 -1.12 0.26 11.07
N GLU A 53 -0.84 -0.25 12.27
CA GLU A 53 0.07 0.40 13.23
C GLU A 53 1.51 0.48 12.75
N SER A 54 1.87 -0.31 11.74
CA SER A 54 3.23 -0.30 11.17
C SER A 54 3.45 0.86 10.19
N VAL A 55 2.36 1.50 9.74
CA VAL A 55 2.45 2.66 8.85
C VAL A 55 2.71 3.90 9.70
N LYS A 56 3.94 4.39 9.67
CA LYS A 56 4.42 5.53 10.46
C LYS A 56 5.23 6.47 9.59
N GLY A 57 4.86 7.76 9.59
CA GLY A 57 5.63 8.76 8.86
C GLY A 57 5.74 8.49 7.36
N GLY A 58 4.76 7.85 6.76
CA GLY A 58 4.76 7.54 5.33
C GLY A 58 5.54 6.30 4.94
N ILE A 59 6.03 5.52 5.90
CA ILE A 59 6.77 4.28 5.62
C ILE A 59 6.18 3.10 6.38
N ILE A 60 6.54 1.89 5.96
CA ILE A 60 6.30 0.68 6.73
C ILE A 60 7.46 0.53 7.71
N ASN A 61 7.18 0.71 9.00
CA ASN A 61 8.19 0.64 10.06
C ASN A 61 8.03 -0.67 10.82
N LEU A 62 8.98 -1.59 10.65
CA LEU A 62 8.92 -2.91 11.26
C LEU A 62 9.08 -2.90 12.79
N ASP A 63 9.50 -1.77 13.37
CA ASP A 63 9.54 -1.62 14.84
C ASP A 63 8.13 -1.65 15.45
N TYR A 64 7.10 -1.35 14.64
CA TYR A 64 5.69 -1.34 15.05
C TYR A 64 4.93 -2.54 14.51
N LYS A 65 5.58 -3.70 14.45
CA LYS A 65 4.93 -4.93 14.00
C LYS A 65 3.99 -5.48 15.07
N ARG A 66 3.03 -6.28 14.65
CA ARG A 66 2.14 -6.98 15.57
C ARG A 66 2.82 -8.11 16.33
N GLY A 67 3.84 -8.69 15.74
CA GLY A 67 4.57 -9.82 16.26
C GLY A 67 5.24 -10.55 15.11
N TYR A 68 5.46 -11.85 15.31
CA TYR A 68 6.07 -12.69 14.30
C TYR A 68 5.16 -13.87 13.99
N ILE A 69 5.19 -14.34 12.76
CA ILE A 69 4.47 -15.54 12.33
C ILE A 69 5.44 -16.67 12.05
N SER A 70 4.91 -17.89 12.00
CA SER A 70 5.69 -19.07 11.66
C SER A 70 6.12 -19.06 10.20
N LEU A 71 7.18 -19.80 9.89
CA LEU A 71 7.61 -19.97 8.51
C LEU A 71 6.52 -20.63 7.65
N GLU A 72 5.74 -21.53 8.23
CA GLU A 72 4.63 -22.19 7.56
C GLU A 72 3.55 -21.17 7.14
N ASP A 73 3.12 -20.29 8.05
CA ASP A 73 2.16 -19.24 7.73
C ASP A 73 2.73 -18.26 6.73
N HIS A 74 4.02 -17.92 6.86
CA HIS A 74 4.71 -17.06 5.92
C HIS A 74 4.62 -17.60 4.48
N GLU A 75 4.88 -18.89 4.28
CA GLU A 75 4.80 -19.51 2.96
C GLU A 75 3.39 -19.40 2.36
N ILE A 76 2.37 -19.57 3.21
CA ILE A 76 0.98 -19.43 2.78
C ILE A 76 0.65 -17.97 2.39
N PHE A 77 1.04 -17.02 3.25
CA PHE A 77 0.70 -15.61 3.04
C PHE A 77 1.43 -15.00 1.85
N GLN A 78 2.67 -15.43 1.59
CA GLN A 78 3.45 -14.95 0.44
C GLN A 78 2.82 -15.31 -0.91
N ARG A 79 1.97 -16.31 -0.96
CA ARG A 79 1.25 -16.67 -2.19
C ARG A 79 0.23 -15.60 -2.58
N LYS A 80 -0.35 -14.92 -1.60
CA LYS A 80 -1.31 -13.85 -1.82
C LYS A 80 -0.63 -12.52 -2.04
N VAL A 81 0.25 -12.13 -1.11
CA VAL A 81 0.99 -10.86 -1.16
C VAL A 81 2.42 -11.11 -0.73
N SER A 82 3.36 -10.76 -1.58
CA SER A 82 4.80 -10.85 -1.31
C SER A 82 5.39 -9.44 -1.32
N PRO A 83 5.44 -8.76 -0.15
CA PRO A 83 5.95 -7.41 -0.08
C PRO A 83 7.39 -7.29 -0.55
N LYS A 84 7.69 -6.22 -1.29
CA LYS A 84 9.02 -5.93 -1.81
C LYS A 84 9.37 -4.48 -1.56
N LYS A 85 10.67 -4.19 -1.45
CA LYS A 85 11.15 -2.81 -1.35
C LYS A 85 10.59 -1.98 -2.50
N GLY A 86 10.07 -0.80 -2.19
CA GLY A 86 9.43 0.08 -3.16
C GLY A 86 7.92 -0.10 -3.27
N ASP A 87 7.36 -1.14 -2.67
CA ASP A 87 5.92 -1.32 -2.63
C ASP A 87 5.26 -0.25 -1.76
N ILE A 88 4.01 0.05 -2.09
CA ILE A 88 3.18 0.98 -1.34
C ILE A 88 2.03 0.20 -0.71
N PHE A 89 1.77 0.45 0.57
CA PHE A 89 0.61 -0.08 1.24
C PHE A 89 -0.30 1.03 1.71
N ILE A 90 -1.61 0.81 1.62
CA ILE A 90 -2.63 1.75 2.08
C ILE A 90 -3.40 1.07 3.20
N VAL A 91 -3.63 1.81 4.29
CA VAL A 91 -4.52 1.36 5.36
C VAL A 91 -5.95 1.50 4.86
N LYS A 92 -6.65 0.38 4.69
CA LYS A 92 -8.00 0.36 4.13
C LYS A 92 -9.10 0.24 5.18
N SER A 93 -8.74 0.01 6.45
CA SER A 93 -9.72 -0.12 7.53
C SER A 93 -9.11 0.28 8.86
N GLY A 94 -9.98 0.72 9.79
CA GLY A 94 -9.59 1.12 11.13
C GLY A 94 -9.40 2.63 11.26
N ALA A 95 -8.86 3.06 12.41
CA ALA A 95 -8.76 4.47 12.79
C ALA A 95 -7.83 5.27 11.89
N THR A 96 -6.85 4.63 11.24
CA THR A 96 -5.86 5.30 10.39
C THR A 96 -6.09 5.05 8.90
N THR A 97 -7.33 4.70 8.52
CA THR A 97 -7.72 4.49 7.12
C THR A 97 -7.25 5.64 6.23
N GLY A 98 -6.62 5.32 5.11
CA GLY A 98 -6.08 6.28 4.17
C GLY A 98 -4.60 6.58 4.36
N ASN A 99 -3.99 6.17 5.48
CA ASN A 99 -2.54 6.32 5.64
C ASN A 99 -1.80 5.44 4.64
N VAL A 100 -0.69 5.97 4.14
CA VAL A 100 0.10 5.34 3.09
C VAL A 100 1.50 5.05 3.63
N GLY A 101 2.02 3.86 3.36
CA GLY A 101 3.35 3.46 3.77
C GLY A 101 4.17 2.89 2.62
N LEU A 102 5.38 3.42 2.44
CA LEU A 102 6.34 2.91 1.48
C LEU A 102 7.24 1.87 2.14
N VAL A 103 7.49 0.77 1.45
CA VAL A 103 8.44 -0.25 1.92
C VAL A 103 9.84 0.20 1.57
N ILE A 104 10.65 0.48 2.59
CA ILE A 104 12.03 0.97 2.42
C ILE A 104 13.09 -0.09 2.80
N THR A 105 12.66 -1.26 3.20
CA THR A 105 13.54 -2.35 3.64
C THR A 105 13.52 -3.52 2.68
N ASP A 106 14.64 -4.24 2.60
CA ASP A 106 14.72 -5.53 1.91
C ASP A 106 14.36 -6.70 2.83
N GLN A 107 14.10 -6.45 4.11
CA GLN A 107 13.73 -7.48 5.07
C GLN A 107 12.39 -8.10 4.69
N VAL A 108 12.32 -9.43 4.77
CA VAL A 108 11.09 -10.18 4.49
C VAL A 108 10.09 -9.96 5.62
N PHE A 109 8.86 -9.72 5.25
CA PHE A 109 7.75 -9.60 6.20
C PHE A 109 6.42 -9.92 5.50
N ASP A 110 5.38 -10.10 6.30
CA ASP A 110 4.02 -10.34 5.80
C ASP A 110 3.06 -9.28 6.35
N ILE A 111 1.94 -9.11 5.67
CA ILE A 111 0.93 -8.10 6.02
C ILE A 111 -0.40 -8.75 6.37
N TRP A 112 -1.20 -8.02 7.16
CA TRP A 112 -2.58 -8.39 7.49
C TRP A 112 -3.58 -7.57 6.66
N SER A 113 -4.85 -7.99 6.70
CA SER A 113 -5.93 -7.45 5.86
C SER A 113 -6.16 -5.93 5.92
N PRO A 114 -5.87 -5.21 7.03
CA PRO A 114 -6.00 -3.75 7.00
C PRO A 114 -5.08 -3.04 6.02
N LEU A 115 -4.07 -3.72 5.49
CA LEU A 115 -3.15 -3.16 4.49
C LEU A 115 -3.47 -3.71 3.11
N ALA A 116 -3.49 -2.83 2.10
CA ALA A 116 -3.66 -3.19 0.70
C ALA A 116 -2.43 -2.77 -0.08
N LEU A 117 -1.93 -3.67 -0.94
CA LEU A 117 -0.77 -3.44 -1.79
C LEU A 117 -1.16 -2.63 -3.01
N VAL A 118 -0.38 -1.59 -3.30
CA VAL A 118 -0.44 -0.82 -4.54
C VAL A 118 0.95 -0.85 -5.17
N ARG A 119 1.08 -1.51 -6.30
CA ARG A 119 2.35 -1.64 -7.03
C ARG A 119 2.17 -1.15 -8.45
N GLY A 120 2.85 -0.06 -8.81
CA GLY A 120 2.76 0.51 -10.14
C GLY A 120 3.46 -0.34 -11.20
N ASP A 121 2.92 -0.31 -12.41
CA ASP A 121 3.61 -0.86 -13.59
C ASP A 121 4.61 0.18 -14.05
N SER A 122 5.91 -0.15 -14.03
CA SER A 122 6.97 0.79 -14.36
C SER A 122 6.90 1.31 -15.80
N SER A 123 6.22 0.62 -16.69
CA SER A 123 5.98 1.09 -18.07
C SER A 123 4.83 2.11 -18.16
N ALA A 124 3.99 2.20 -17.13
CA ALA A 124 2.80 3.06 -17.10
C ALA A 124 2.93 4.21 -16.09
N VAL A 125 3.61 3.99 -14.97
CA VAL A 125 3.76 4.99 -13.90
C VAL A 125 5.03 4.73 -13.11
N GLU A 126 5.71 5.82 -12.69
CA GLU A 126 6.81 5.71 -11.76
C GLU A 126 6.26 5.44 -10.35
N GLN A 127 6.83 4.47 -9.66
CA GLN A 127 6.38 4.07 -8.32
C GLN A 127 6.51 5.25 -7.33
N GLU A 128 7.58 6.01 -7.39
CA GLU A 128 7.77 7.18 -6.53
C GLU A 128 6.70 8.24 -6.77
N PHE A 129 6.36 8.52 -8.02
CA PHE A 129 5.30 9.45 -8.37
C PHE A 129 3.95 8.97 -7.84
N LEU A 130 3.65 7.68 -8.02
CA LEU A 130 2.43 7.08 -7.51
C LEU A 130 2.34 7.22 -5.99
N TYR A 131 3.45 6.98 -5.29
CA TYR A 131 3.51 7.14 -3.83
C TYR A 131 3.12 8.56 -3.39
N TYR A 132 3.72 9.59 -4.02
CA TYR A 132 3.40 10.96 -3.66
C TYR A 132 1.96 11.34 -3.99
N GLN A 133 1.41 10.82 -5.07
CA GLN A 133 0.00 11.04 -5.40
C GLN A 133 -0.93 10.42 -4.34
N LEU A 134 -0.60 9.24 -3.87
CA LEU A 134 -1.40 8.57 -2.85
C LEU A 134 -1.30 9.25 -1.48
N LEU A 135 -0.21 9.96 -1.21
CA LEU A 135 -0.07 10.77 0.00
C LEU A 135 -0.90 12.06 -0.06
N SER A 136 -1.42 12.44 -1.22
CA SER A 136 -2.13 13.70 -1.40
C SER A 136 -3.43 13.73 -0.60
N ASN A 137 -3.85 14.93 -0.21
CA ASN A 137 -5.12 15.14 0.48
C ASN A 137 -6.32 14.73 -0.38
N ILE A 138 -6.20 14.87 -1.70
CA ILE A 138 -7.27 14.48 -2.63
C ILE A 138 -7.57 13.01 -2.52
N PHE A 139 -6.54 12.16 -2.51
CA PHE A 139 -6.71 10.72 -2.37
C PHE A 139 -7.32 10.36 -1.01
N ARG A 140 -6.82 10.98 0.07
CA ARG A 140 -7.34 10.72 1.41
C ARG A 140 -8.81 11.09 1.54
N VAL A 141 -9.20 12.22 0.97
CA VAL A 141 -10.61 12.65 0.98
C VAL A 141 -11.50 11.60 0.32
N GLN A 142 -11.06 11.05 -0.80
CA GLN A 142 -11.84 10.00 -1.46
C GLN A 142 -11.94 8.72 -0.63
N VAL A 143 -10.85 8.29 -0.01
CA VAL A 143 -10.86 7.10 0.84
C VAL A 143 -11.82 7.29 2.02
N GLU A 144 -11.85 8.48 2.61
CA GLU A 144 -12.74 8.79 3.72
C GLU A 144 -14.22 8.87 3.29
N GLN A 145 -14.47 9.30 2.06
CA GLN A 145 -15.84 9.41 1.52
C GLN A 145 -16.34 8.10 0.90
N GLY A 146 -15.43 7.29 0.46
CA GLY A 146 -15.73 6.05 -0.24
C GLY A 146 -16.03 4.88 0.67
#